data_67c35a5ad1dab4709c8da4ad6bc65fd5
#
_entry.id   67c35a5ad1dab4709c8da4ad6bc65fd5
#
_cell.length_a   1.000
_cell.length_b   1.000
_cell.length_c   1.000
_cell.angle_alpha   90.00
_cell.angle_beta   90.00
_cell.angle_gamma   90.00
#
_symmetry.space_group_name_H-M   'P 1'
#
loop_
_entity.id
_entity.type
_entity.pdbx_description
1 polymer ?
#
loop_
_entity_poly.entity_id
_entity_poly.type
_entity_poly.pdbx_seq_one_letter_code
_entity_poly.pdbx_strand_id
1 'polypeptide(L)'
;MNNVHYAKILSYSEDGTPTYATPIKIPGAVSLSIDANGESENFYADNNVYYVINNNSGYEGDLEIALVPQVFAVDILGEKMDNNGLLVENANAETSEFALFWEFDGDQNHVRHVAYRCSASRPNISGNTTEDSKTPETDTLPIKMLALSDGYVKAKTAPSTNSEVYQEWYNSVHLPEFTESTIVSEN
;
A
#
# COMPACT_ATOMS: atom_id res chain seq x y z
N MET A 1 12.24 -9.51 -0.70
CA MET A 1 11.45 -8.35 -0.24
C MET A 1 11.72 -8.13 1.24
N ASN A 2 11.82 -6.88 1.70
CA ASN A 2 12.24 -6.57 3.06
C ASN A 2 11.42 -5.41 3.67
N ASN A 3 11.41 -5.31 5.01
CA ASN A 3 10.82 -4.18 5.74
C ASN A 3 9.38 -3.81 5.35
N VAL A 4 8.49 -4.81 5.21
CA VAL A 4 7.07 -4.53 4.96
C VAL A 4 6.39 -4.10 6.25
N HIS A 5 5.70 -2.95 6.21
CA HIS A 5 4.91 -2.42 7.31
C HIS A 5 3.57 -1.92 6.78
N TYR A 6 2.58 -1.86 7.66
CA TYR A 6 1.33 -1.18 7.39
C TYR A 6 1.02 -0.16 8.49
N ALA A 7 0.30 0.89 8.14
CA ALA A 7 -0.23 1.86 9.09
C ALA A 7 -1.72 2.06 8.80
N LYS A 8 -2.59 1.61 9.72
CA LYS A 8 -4.04 1.75 9.60
C LYS A 8 -4.43 3.22 9.49
N ILE A 9 -5.35 3.55 8.60
CA ILE A 9 -5.99 4.87 8.55
C ILE A 9 -7.05 4.92 9.66
N LEU A 10 -6.92 5.88 10.57
CA LEU A 10 -7.80 6.06 11.72
C LEU A 10 -8.98 6.96 11.41
N SER A 11 -8.75 8.00 10.64
CA SER A 11 -9.75 8.99 10.24
C SER A 11 -9.28 9.83 9.07
N TYR A 12 -10.19 10.57 8.48
CA TYR A 12 -9.91 11.61 7.51
C TYR A 12 -10.36 12.95 8.09
N SER A 13 -9.57 13.99 7.87
CA SER A 13 -9.94 15.37 8.14
C SER A 13 -10.95 15.89 7.11
N GLU A 14 -11.48 17.10 7.31
CA GLU A 14 -12.47 17.70 6.41
C GLU A 14 -11.95 17.92 4.97
N ASP A 15 -10.65 18.13 4.80
CA ASP A 15 -9.97 18.24 3.50
C ASP A 15 -9.59 16.87 2.88
N GLY A 16 -9.92 15.77 3.57
CA GLY A 16 -9.62 14.41 3.11
C GLY A 16 -8.21 13.92 3.42
N THR A 17 -7.43 14.64 4.25
CA THR A 17 -6.10 14.20 4.68
C THR A 17 -6.23 13.07 5.71
N PRO A 18 -5.57 11.91 5.50
CA PRO A 18 -5.67 10.78 6.42
C PRO A 18 -4.80 10.97 7.66
N THR A 19 -5.31 10.48 8.80
CA THR A 19 -4.54 10.29 10.01
C THR A 19 -4.24 8.81 10.17
N TYR A 20 -2.96 8.48 10.37
CA TYR A 20 -2.49 7.09 10.45
C TYR A 20 -2.16 6.68 11.88
N ALA A 21 -2.34 5.38 12.14
CA ALA A 21 -1.72 4.73 13.30
C ALA A 21 -0.20 4.60 13.10
N THR A 22 0.51 4.28 14.16
CA THR A 22 1.95 3.94 14.07
C THR A 22 2.13 2.71 13.16
N PRO A 23 3.09 2.74 12.22
CA PRO A 23 3.37 1.61 11.36
C PRO A 23 3.73 0.33 12.14
N ILE A 24 3.16 -0.78 11.71
CA ILE A 24 3.38 -2.10 12.29
C ILE A 24 4.02 -3.00 11.24
N LYS A 25 5.07 -3.72 11.61
CA LYS A 25 5.79 -4.63 10.72
C LYS A 25 4.96 -5.85 10.36
N ILE A 26 4.94 -6.22 9.07
CA ILE A 26 4.43 -7.49 8.56
C ILE A 26 5.63 -8.45 8.39
N PRO A 27 5.78 -9.46 9.25
CA PRO A 27 6.85 -10.43 9.10
C PRO A 27 6.56 -11.43 7.97
N GLY A 28 7.60 -12.03 7.42
CA GLY A 28 7.46 -13.11 6.45
C GLY A 28 7.01 -12.68 5.04
N ALA A 29 7.25 -11.44 4.66
CA ALA A 29 6.98 -10.98 3.30
C ALA A 29 7.87 -11.72 2.28
N VAL A 30 7.23 -12.29 1.26
CA VAL A 30 7.85 -13.08 0.19
C VAL A 30 7.98 -12.23 -1.07
N SER A 31 6.86 -11.75 -1.59
CA SER A 31 6.83 -10.96 -2.82
C SER A 31 5.73 -9.89 -2.80
N LEU A 32 5.91 -8.85 -3.60
CA LEU A 32 4.89 -7.85 -3.93
C LEU A 32 4.90 -7.65 -5.43
N SER A 33 3.79 -7.92 -6.09
CA SER A 33 3.56 -7.63 -7.49
C SER A 33 2.43 -6.63 -7.59
N ILE A 34 2.67 -5.48 -8.20
CA ILE A 34 1.67 -4.43 -8.38
C ILE A 34 1.72 -3.91 -9.80
N ASP A 35 0.57 -3.88 -10.45
CA ASP A 35 0.38 -3.38 -11.79
C ASP A 35 -0.34 -2.04 -11.75
N ALA A 36 0.07 -1.12 -12.63
CA ALA A 36 -0.59 0.17 -12.75
C ALA A 36 -2.00 -0.05 -13.34
N ASN A 37 -3.01 0.51 -12.67
CA ASN A 37 -4.38 0.49 -13.12
C ASN A 37 -4.74 1.86 -13.70
N GLY A 38 -5.13 1.89 -14.96
CA GLY A 38 -5.50 3.11 -15.67
C GLY A 38 -5.66 2.86 -17.15
N GLU A 39 -6.64 3.51 -17.73
CA GLU A 39 -6.89 3.44 -19.17
C GLU A 39 -6.34 4.67 -19.87
N SER A 40 -5.78 4.47 -21.07
CA SER A 40 -5.42 5.54 -21.97
C SER A 40 -6.53 5.71 -22.98
N GLU A 41 -7.17 6.87 -23.02
CA GLU A 41 -8.19 7.20 -24.00
C GLU A 41 -7.61 8.14 -25.06
N ASN A 42 -7.70 7.73 -26.33
CA ASN A 42 -7.30 8.55 -27.46
C ASN A 42 -8.44 9.47 -27.88
N PHE A 43 -8.20 10.76 -27.81
CA PHE A 43 -9.12 11.73 -28.41
C PHE A 43 -8.73 11.95 -29.87
N TYR A 44 -9.70 11.71 -30.76
CA TYR A 44 -9.53 11.88 -32.21
C TYR A 44 -10.15 13.20 -32.67
N ALA A 45 -9.38 13.99 -33.41
CA ALA A 45 -9.86 15.14 -34.16
C ALA A 45 -9.23 15.11 -35.56
N ASP A 46 -9.99 15.52 -36.59
CA ASP A 46 -9.56 15.52 -37.98
C ASP A 46 -8.96 14.20 -38.49
N ASN A 47 -9.53 13.08 -38.04
CA ASN A 47 -9.11 11.72 -38.39
C ASN A 47 -7.72 11.30 -37.88
N ASN A 48 -7.15 12.06 -36.92
CA ASN A 48 -5.88 11.77 -36.26
C ASN A 48 -6.05 11.74 -34.74
N VAL A 49 -5.18 11.02 -34.03
CA VAL A 49 -5.06 11.13 -32.57
C VAL A 49 -4.56 12.54 -32.23
N TYR A 50 -5.43 13.36 -31.64
CA TYR A 50 -5.12 14.75 -31.31
C TYR A 50 -4.40 14.84 -29.94
N TYR A 51 -4.88 14.11 -28.96
CA TYR A 51 -4.20 13.92 -27.67
C TYR A 51 -4.62 12.60 -27.01
N VAL A 52 -3.79 12.15 -26.07
CA VAL A 52 -4.03 10.95 -25.28
C VAL A 52 -4.30 11.37 -23.84
N ILE A 53 -5.44 10.97 -23.30
CA ILE A 53 -5.79 11.16 -21.89
C ILE A 53 -5.33 9.90 -21.16
N ASN A 54 -4.36 10.04 -20.26
CA ASN A 54 -3.95 8.96 -19.39
C ASN A 54 -4.67 9.14 -18.06
N ASN A 55 -5.47 8.16 -17.68
CA ASN A 55 -6.11 8.10 -16.37
C ASN A 55 -5.26 7.21 -15.44
N ASN A 56 -4.86 7.74 -14.28
CA ASN A 56 -4.18 6.95 -13.24
C ASN A 56 -5.22 6.57 -12.18
N SER A 57 -5.69 5.33 -12.23
CA SER A 57 -6.66 4.78 -11.27
C SER A 57 -5.97 4.07 -10.08
N GLY A 58 -4.68 4.31 -9.88
CA GLY A 58 -3.87 3.70 -8.84
C GLY A 58 -3.17 2.42 -9.30
N TYR A 59 -3.04 1.47 -8.41
CA TYR A 59 -2.38 0.19 -8.66
C TYR A 59 -3.19 -0.93 -8.02
N GLU A 60 -3.09 -2.14 -8.58
CA GLU A 60 -3.60 -3.36 -7.97
C GLU A 60 -2.61 -4.50 -8.14
N GLY A 61 -2.69 -5.50 -7.27
CA GLY A 61 -1.79 -6.64 -7.28
C GLY A 61 -1.83 -7.43 -6.00
N ASP A 62 -0.78 -8.19 -5.75
CA ASP A 62 -0.73 -9.19 -4.70
C ASP A 62 0.47 -9.01 -3.80
N LEU A 63 0.24 -9.07 -2.49
CA LEU A 63 1.25 -9.19 -1.46
C LEU A 63 1.28 -10.63 -0.96
N GLU A 64 2.36 -11.35 -1.25
CA GLU A 64 2.60 -12.70 -0.76
C GLU A 64 3.38 -12.66 0.55
N ILE A 65 2.86 -13.32 1.57
CA ILE A 65 3.45 -13.41 2.91
C ILE A 65 3.39 -14.85 3.43
N ALA A 66 4.29 -15.19 4.34
CA ALA A 66 4.33 -16.55 4.90
C ALA A 66 3.05 -16.91 5.67
N LEU A 67 2.47 -15.93 6.38
CA LEU A 67 1.21 -16.06 7.11
C LEU A 67 0.66 -14.66 7.39
N VAL A 68 -0.65 -14.46 7.27
CA VAL A 68 -1.30 -13.19 7.66
C VAL A 68 -1.19 -13.01 9.18
N PRO A 69 -0.51 -11.91 9.65
CA PRO A 69 -0.43 -11.66 11.08
C PRO A 69 -1.80 -11.39 11.68
N GLN A 70 -2.06 -11.94 12.86
CA GLN A 70 -3.32 -11.75 13.58
C GLN A 70 -3.67 -10.27 13.76
N VAL A 71 -2.68 -9.42 14.06
CA VAL A 71 -2.90 -7.98 14.22
C VAL A 71 -3.39 -7.35 12.92
N PHE A 72 -2.84 -7.76 11.78
CA PHE A 72 -3.29 -7.29 10.46
C PHE A 72 -4.72 -7.76 10.15
N ALA A 73 -5.05 -9.01 10.47
CA ALA A 73 -6.38 -9.57 10.26
C ALA A 73 -7.44 -8.80 11.08
N VAL A 74 -7.12 -8.45 12.32
CA VAL A 74 -8.02 -7.66 13.19
C VAL A 74 -8.11 -6.21 12.73
N ASP A 75 -6.97 -5.56 12.47
CA ASP A 75 -6.93 -4.13 12.18
C ASP A 75 -7.48 -3.79 10.79
N ILE A 76 -7.17 -4.62 9.79
CA ILE A 76 -7.40 -4.32 8.37
C ILE A 76 -8.53 -5.18 7.80
N LEU A 77 -8.51 -6.51 8.00
CA LEU A 77 -9.53 -7.39 7.42
C LEU A 77 -10.84 -7.41 8.23
N GLY A 78 -10.85 -6.81 9.43
CA GLY A 78 -12.05 -6.68 10.28
C GLY A 78 -12.42 -7.95 11.03
N GLU A 79 -11.50 -8.91 11.16
CA GLU A 79 -11.71 -10.08 12.00
C GLU A 79 -11.73 -9.71 13.49
N LYS A 80 -12.36 -10.53 14.31
CA LYS A 80 -12.49 -10.28 15.74
C LYS A 80 -11.96 -11.45 16.55
N MET A 81 -11.27 -11.13 17.62
CA MET A 81 -10.90 -12.12 18.64
C MET A 81 -12.07 -12.38 19.56
N ASP A 82 -12.45 -13.65 19.74
CA ASP A 82 -13.44 -14.05 20.74
C ASP A 82 -12.84 -14.16 22.15
N ASN A 83 -13.65 -14.44 23.15
CA ASN A 83 -13.22 -14.60 24.54
C ASN A 83 -12.34 -15.85 24.79
N ASN A 84 -12.29 -16.78 23.85
CA ASN A 84 -11.49 -17.99 23.90
C ASN A 84 -10.19 -17.86 23.10
N GLY A 85 -9.93 -16.71 22.48
CA GLY A 85 -8.77 -16.45 21.65
C GLY A 85 -8.90 -16.95 20.20
N LEU A 86 -10.11 -17.21 19.73
CA LEU A 86 -10.37 -17.57 18.35
C LEU A 86 -10.46 -16.31 17.49
N LEU A 87 -9.78 -16.30 16.37
CA LEU A 87 -9.92 -15.28 15.35
C LEU A 87 -11.13 -15.62 14.47
N VAL A 88 -12.13 -14.74 14.47
CA VAL A 88 -13.43 -14.99 13.84
C VAL A 88 -13.66 -13.99 12.72
N GLU A 89 -13.85 -14.52 11.52
CA GLU A 89 -14.28 -13.74 10.36
C GLU A 89 -15.79 -13.54 10.37
N ASN A 90 -16.25 -12.33 10.07
CA ASN A 90 -17.66 -12.00 9.89
C ASN A 90 -17.90 -11.54 8.45
N ALA A 91 -18.91 -12.13 7.80
CA ALA A 91 -19.25 -11.77 6.41
C ALA A 91 -19.64 -10.29 6.22
N ASN A 92 -20.11 -9.63 7.29
CA ASN A 92 -20.49 -8.22 7.30
C ASN A 92 -19.37 -7.31 7.87
N ALA A 93 -18.16 -7.84 8.09
CA ALA A 93 -17.06 -7.02 8.57
C ALA A 93 -16.63 -6.03 7.48
N GLU A 94 -16.45 -4.77 7.89
CA GLU A 94 -15.87 -3.73 7.04
C GLU A 94 -14.33 -3.79 7.17
N THR A 95 -13.65 -3.79 6.03
CA THR A 95 -12.19 -3.70 5.97
C THR A 95 -11.75 -2.25 6.20
N SER A 96 -10.57 -2.06 6.76
CA SER A 96 -9.99 -0.73 6.98
C SER A 96 -8.95 -0.43 5.91
N GLU A 97 -8.84 0.84 5.54
CA GLU A 97 -7.77 1.32 4.67
C GLU A 97 -6.47 1.55 5.47
N PHE A 98 -5.34 1.47 4.79
CA PHE A 98 -4.02 1.56 5.40
C PHE A 98 -2.96 2.09 4.45
N ALA A 99 -1.86 2.63 4.98
CA ALA A 99 -0.65 2.85 4.21
C ALA A 99 0.20 1.57 4.22
N LEU A 100 0.80 1.23 3.07
CA LEU A 100 1.69 0.09 2.91
C LEU A 100 3.11 0.57 2.63
N PHE A 101 4.08 0.06 3.39
CA PHE A 101 5.50 0.34 3.21
C PHE A 101 6.23 -0.93 2.78
N TRP A 102 7.23 -0.76 1.94
CA TRP A 102 8.09 -1.88 1.53
C TRP A 102 9.47 -1.40 1.06
N GLU A 103 10.39 -2.34 1.03
CA GLU A 103 11.74 -2.19 0.51
C GLU A 103 12.10 -3.46 -0.28
N PHE A 104 12.75 -3.30 -1.43
CA PHE A 104 13.19 -4.46 -2.21
C PHE A 104 14.56 -4.93 -1.73
N ASP A 105 14.67 -6.22 -1.48
CA ASP A 105 15.93 -6.85 -1.12
C ASP A 105 16.91 -6.81 -2.31
N GLY A 106 18.19 -6.55 -2.02
CA GLY A 106 19.21 -6.40 -3.05
C GLY A 106 19.26 -5.02 -3.72
N ASP A 107 18.41 -4.07 -3.36
CA ASP A 107 18.56 -2.68 -3.78
C ASP A 107 19.73 -2.03 -3.02
N GLN A 108 20.81 -1.72 -3.76
CA GLN A 108 22.01 -1.10 -3.21
C GLN A 108 21.77 0.31 -2.65
N ASN A 109 20.71 0.97 -3.09
CA ASN A 109 20.35 2.31 -2.64
C ASN A 109 19.37 2.29 -1.46
N HIS A 110 18.91 1.11 -1.04
CA HIS A 110 17.93 0.96 0.04
C HIS A 110 16.72 1.90 -0.11
N VAL A 111 16.16 1.95 -1.31
CA VAL A 111 14.99 2.79 -1.61
C VAL A 111 13.78 2.26 -0.87
N ARG A 112 13.21 3.10 -0.01
CA ARG A 112 12.00 2.84 0.76
C ARG A 112 10.79 3.37 0.04
N HIS A 113 9.73 2.60 0.02
CA HIS A 113 8.49 2.94 -0.66
C HIS A 113 7.34 3.05 0.34
N VAL A 114 6.35 3.88 0.02
CA VAL A 114 5.06 3.93 0.71
C VAL A 114 3.95 4.15 -0.29
N ALA A 115 2.85 3.40 -0.16
CA ALA A 115 1.57 3.71 -0.78
C ALA A 115 0.65 4.24 0.32
N TYR A 116 0.02 5.40 0.09
CA TYR A 116 -0.66 6.14 1.14
C TYR A 116 -2.04 5.57 1.49
N ARG A 117 -2.75 5.05 0.50
CA ARG A 117 -4.11 4.54 0.68
C ARG A 117 -4.24 3.20 -0.01
N CYS A 118 -4.23 2.15 0.78
CA CYS A 118 -4.40 0.78 0.32
C CYS A 118 -5.64 0.15 0.94
N SER A 119 -6.23 -0.79 0.22
CA SER A 119 -7.20 -1.74 0.74
C SER A 119 -6.70 -3.15 0.47
N ALA A 120 -7.00 -4.08 1.38
CA ALA A 120 -6.71 -5.50 1.21
C ALA A 120 -8.00 -6.31 1.15
N SER A 121 -8.01 -7.31 0.29
CA SER A 121 -9.06 -8.34 0.29
C SER A 121 -8.58 -9.56 1.07
N ARG A 122 -9.52 -10.40 1.47
CA ARG A 122 -9.25 -11.65 2.19
C ARG A 122 -8.35 -12.56 1.35
N PRO A 123 -7.38 -13.24 1.96
CA PRO A 123 -6.56 -14.22 1.25
C PRO A 123 -7.40 -15.43 0.85
N ASN A 124 -7.02 -16.05 -0.26
CA ASN A 124 -7.56 -17.35 -0.62
C ASN A 124 -6.97 -18.41 0.31
N ILE A 125 -7.81 -19.33 0.75
CA ILE A 125 -7.39 -20.49 1.54
C ILE A 125 -7.10 -21.63 0.59
N SER A 126 -5.86 -22.10 0.55
CA SER A 126 -5.44 -23.30 -0.19
C SER A 126 -4.64 -24.21 0.74
N GLY A 127 -4.69 -25.49 0.49
CA GLY A 127 -3.94 -26.47 1.26
C GLY A 127 -3.65 -27.68 0.39
N ASN A 128 -2.38 -28.13 0.33
CA ASN A 128 -1.94 -29.30 -0.40
C ASN A 128 -1.52 -30.40 0.58
N THR A 129 -1.78 -31.66 0.20
CA THR A 129 -1.23 -32.82 0.93
C THR A 129 0.28 -32.87 0.72
N THR A 130 1.03 -33.03 1.81
CA THR A 130 2.49 -33.12 1.76
C THR A 130 2.93 -34.37 0.99
N GLU A 131 3.61 -34.18 -0.13
CA GLU A 131 4.42 -35.16 -0.83
C GLU A 131 5.88 -35.07 -0.36
N ASP A 132 6.82 -35.73 -1.03
CA ASP A 132 8.23 -35.86 -0.60
C ASP A 132 9.01 -34.54 -0.37
N SER A 133 8.51 -33.39 -0.84
CA SER A 133 9.10 -32.08 -0.59
C SER A 133 8.12 -31.17 0.16
N LYS A 134 8.55 -30.64 1.33
CA LYS A 134 7.79 -29.67 2.11
C LYS A 134 8.06 -28.27 1.56
N THR A 135 7.22 -27.78 0.67
CA THR A 135 7.17 -26.37 0.31
C THR A 135 6.22 -25.69 1.29
N PRO A 136 6.66 -24.67 2.05
CA PRO A 136 5.76 -23.90 2.89
C PRO A 136 4.68 -23.23 2.03
N GLU A 137 3.43 -23.35 2.45
CA GLU A 137 2.36 -22.56 1.86
C GLU A 137 2.43 -21.12 2.32
N THR A 138 2.05 -20.19 1.45
CA THR A 138 2.05 -18.75 1.70
C THR A 138 0.64 -18.20 1.50
N ASP A 139 0.33 -17.12 2.22
CA ASP A 139 -0.92 -16.39 2.02
C ASP A 139 -0.70 -15.29 0.98
N THR A 140 -1.64 -15.13 0.08
CA THR A 140 -1.66 -14.05 -0.91
C THR A 140 -2.79 -13.09 -0.60
N LEU A 141 -2.44 -11.84 -0.31
CA LEU A 141 -3.35 -10.73 -0.05
C LEU A 141 -3.51 -9.90 -1.32
N PRO A 142 -4.68 -9.89 -1.98
CA PRO A 142 -4.95 -8.93 -3.03
C PRO A 142 -4.98 -7.51 -2.45
N ILE A 143 -4.17 -6.60 -3.03
CA ILE A 143 -4.00 -5.22 -2.59
C ILE A 143 -4.43 -4.27 -3.71
N LYS A 144 -5.17 -3.21 -3.34
CA LYS A 144 -5.42 -2.06 -4.21
C LYS A 144 -4.80 -0.82 -3.58
N MET A 145 -4.12 -0.02 -4.40
CA MET A 145 -3.53 1.25 -4.00
C MET A 145 -4.27 2.38 -4.71
N LEU A 146 -4.90 3.23 -3.95
CA LEU A 146 -5.75 4.31 -4.44
C LEU A 146 -5.09 5.66 -4.18
N ALA A 147 -5.52 6.67 -4.92
CA ALA A 147 -5.12 8.05 -4.66
C ALA A 147 -5.76 8.59 -3.38
N LEU A 148 -5.06 9.48 -2.70
CA LEU A 148 -5.63 10.37 -1.70
C LEU A 148 -6.50 11.44 -2.37
N SER A 149 -7.19 12.27 -1.59
CA SER A 149 -8.03 13.37 -2.08
C SER A 149 -7.26 14.40 -2.92
N ASP A 150 -5.98 14.57 -2.64
CA ASP A 150 -5.04 15.44 -3.36
C ASP A 150 -4.38 14.80 -4.60
N GLY A 151 -4.74 13.54 -4.89
CA GLY A 151 -4.27 12.78 -6.05
C GLY A 151 -2.97 11.98 -5.84
N TYR A 152 -2.32 12.07 -4.68
CA TYR A 152 -1.10 11.31 -4.43
C TYR A 152 -1.40 9.84 -4.12
N VAL A 153 -0.67 8.92 -4.76
CA VAL A 153 -0.84 7.48 -4.60
C VAL A 153 0.29 6.89 -3.75
N LYS A 154 1.52 7.17 -4.14
CA LYS A 154 2.72 6.58 -3.50
C LYS A 154 3.91 7.53 -3.54
N ALA A 155 4.86 7.30 -2.63
CA ALA A 155 6.17 7.94 -2.65
C ALA A 155 7.29 6.91 -2.48
N LYS A 156 8.50 7.35 -2.76
CA LYS A 156 9.72 6.60 -2.51
C LYS A 156 10.84 7.55 -2.10
N THR A 157 11.78 7.04 -1.31
CA THR A 157 12.98 7.80 -0.98
C THR A 157 13.89 7.96 -2.21
N ALA A 158 14.64 9.04 -2.22
CA ALA A 158 15.65 9.39 -3.22
C ALA A 158 16.97 9.74 -2.52
N PRO A 159 18.10 9.81 -3.21
CA PRO A 159 19.37 10.23 -2.61
C PRO A 159 19.33 11.61 -1.93
N SER A 160 18.39 12.47 -2.36
CA SER A 160 18.14 13.79 -1.78
C SER A 160 17.15 13.80 -0.61
N THR A 161 16.59 12.64 -0.22
CA THR A 161 15.66 12.57 0.89
C THR A 161 16.33 13.02 2.18
N ASN A 162 15.65 13.88 2.96
CA ASN A 162 16.12 14.32 4.25
C ASN A 162 16.44 13.13 5.16
N SER A 163 17.57 13.20 5.86
CA SER A 163 18.07 12.09 6.70
C SER A 163 17.13 11.76 7.87
N GLU A 164 16.44 12.75 8.44
CA GLU A 164 15.43 12.53 9.49
C GLU A 164 14.24 11.76 8.94
N VAL A 165 13.66 12.20 7.79
CA VAL A 165 12.57 11.53 7.11
C VAL A 165 12.95 10.09 6.77
N TYR A 166 14.19 9.89 6.29
CA TYR A 166 14.69 8.55 5.98
C TYR A 166 14.79 7.67 7.24
N GLN A 167 15.28 8.18 8.36
CA GLN A 167 15.41 7.41 9.60
C GLN A 167 14.05 7.08 10.21
N GLU A 168 13.10 8.02 10.17
CA GLU A 168 11.75 7.88 10.73
C GLU A 168 10.76 7.20 9.78
N TRP A 169 11.20 6.73 8.59
CA TRP A 169 10.33 6.21 7.53
C TRP A 169 9.34 5.14 8.00
N TYR A 170 9.76 4.26 8.90
CA TYR A 170 8.93 3.19 9.45
C TYR A 170 8.31 3.51 10.81
N ASN A 171 8.48 4.71 11.31
CA ASN A 171 7.91 5.17 12.58
C ASN A 171 6.64 6.01 12.37
N SER A 172 6.53 6.68 11.22
CA SER A 172 5.36 7.48 10.87
C SER A 172 5.15 7.51 9.35
N VAL A 173 3.91 7.81 8.92
CA VAL A 173 3.62 8.06 7.51
C VAL A 173 3.95 9.52 7.20
N HIS A 174 4.91 9.74 6.32
CA HIS A 174 5.26 11.08 5.84
C HIS A 174 4.42 11.42 4.61
N LEU A 175 3.47 12.35 4.77
CA LEU A 175 2.71 12.90 3.66
C LEU A 175 3.57 13.88 2.85
N PRO A 176 3.35 14.03 1.54
CA PRO A 176 4.12 14.95 0.72
C PRO A 176 3.83 16.41 1.11
N GLU A 177 4.89 17.19 1.29
CA GLU A 177 4.83 18.63 1.53
C GLU A 177 5.50 19.34 0.36
N PHE A 178 4.75 20.23 -0.31
CA PHE A 178 5.27 21.03 -1.41
C PHE A 178 5.31 22.51 -0.99
N THR A 179 6.49 23.10 -1.03
CA THR A 179 6.62 24.55 -0.86
C THR A 179 6.13 25.22 -2.15
N GLU A 180 5.11 26.06 -2.07
CA GLU A 180 4.72 26.90 -3.20
C GLU A 180 5.93 27.76 -3.59
N SER A 181 6.51 27.53 -4.77
CA SER A 181 7.49 28.43 -5.34
C SER A 181 6.77 29.73 -5.68
N THR A 182 6.96 30.76 -4.85
CA THR A 182 6.53 32.11 -5.15
C THR A 182 7.22 32.55 -6.46
N ILE A 183 6.50 32.50 -7.55
CA ILE A 183 6.96 33.11 -8.82
C ILE A 183 6.97 34.61 -8.56
N VAL A 184 8.11 35.15 -8.17
CA VAL A 184 8.32 36.60 -8.18
C VAL A 184 8.35 37.01 -9.65
N SER A 185 7.24 37.54 -10.14
CA SER A 185 7.20 38.23 -11.42
C SER A 185 8.01 39.50 -11.27
N GLU A 186 9.25 39.48 -11.72
CA GLU A 186 9.98 40.71 -11.97
C GLU A 186 9.29 41.44 -13.15
N ASN A 187 8.76 42.61 -12.83
CA ASN A 187 8.30 43.59 -13.81
C ASN A 187 9.52 44.33 -14.42
#